data_f6e69a36e23e7018e3d37b57ee7cc00a
#
_entry.id   f6e69a36e23e7018e3d37b57ee7cc00a
#
_cell.length_a   1.000
_cell.length_b   1.000
_cell.length_c   1.000
_cell.angle_alpha   90.00
_cell.angle_beta   90.00
_cell.angle_gamma   90.00
#
_symmetry.space_group_name_H-M   'P 1'
#
loop_
_entity.id
_entity.type
_entity.pdbx_description
1 polymer ?
#
loop_
_entity_poly.entity_id
_entity_poly.type
_entity_poly.pdbx_seq_one_letter_code
_entity_poly.pdbx_strand_id
1 'polypeptide(L)'
;MSENVWENDDFIFKGAELKGMTQKGKDKVKTQGLTDLTIPAVAPDGTPITRIGDNAFYRRGLTSVVIPDTVESIGYDAFGVCKLTSVKLPSALKDIEGFAFYRNGLKEVTFGGKETKIEPSAFALNALTELNLPATLELIDTSSFYKNELTAVKIPASVKKINMYAFLKNNIKEVEIPKSVEFLHANAFEPNTEVKK
;
A
#
# COMPACT_ATOMS: atom_id res chain seq x y z
N MET A 1 -6.54 -3.45 -34.88
CA MET A 1 -6.58 -4.02 -33.53
C MET A 1 -6.32 -2.86 -32.58
N SER A 2 -7.31 -2.41 -31.80
CA SER A 2 -7.11 -1.37 -30.80
C SER A 2 -6.15 -1.94 -29.77
N GLU A 3 -4.99 -1.32 -29.60
CA GLU A 3 -4.07 -1.66 -28.52
C GLU A 3 -4.85 -1.57 -27.21
N ASN A 4 -4.73 -2.60 -26.36
CA ASN A 4 -5.29 -2.62 -25.00
C ASN A 4 -4.51 -1.61 -24.12
N VAL A 5 -4.80 -0.32 -24.27
CA VAL A 5 -4.12 0.78 -23.58
C VAL A 5 -5.12 1.52 -22.71
N TRP A 6 -4.67 1.98 -21.53
CA TRP A 6 -5.44 2.88 -20.68
C TRP A 6 -5.48 4.29 -21.28
N GLU A 7 -6.66 4.91 -21.28
CA GLU A 7 -6.91 6.26 -21.77
C GLU A 7 -7.52 7.13 -20.67
N ASN A 8 -7.43 8.45 -20.78
CA ASN A 8 -7.94 9.36 -19.75
C ASN A 8 -9.44 9.19 -19.47
N ASP A 9 -10.24 8.85 -20.47
CA ASP A 9 -11.69 8.62 -20.34
C ASP A 9 -12.05 7.26 -19.69
N ASP A 10 -11.05 6.43 -19.38
CA ASP A 10 -11.22 5.24 -18.53
C ASP A 10 -11.30 5.60 -17.05
N PHE A 11 -10.94 6.84 -16.67
CA PHE A 11 -10.81 7.28 -15.29
C PHE A 11 -11.73 8.45 -14.93
N ILE A 12 -12.02 8.56 -13.64
CA ILE A 12 -12.79 9.66 -13.06
C ILE A 12 -11.82 10.54 -12.29
N PHE A 13 -11.70 11.81 -12.68
CA PHE A 13 -10.86 12.80 -12.03
C PHE A 13 -11.70 13.85 -11.31
N LYS A 14 -11.15 14.41 -10.22
CA LYS A 14 -11.66 15.58 -9.53
C LYS A 14 -10.48 16.45 -9.09
N GLY A 15 -10.10 17.42 -9.93
CA GLY A 15 -8.84 18.17 -9.75
C GLY A 15 -7.64 17.21 -9.72
N ALA A 16 -6.80 17.34 -8.72
CA ALA A 16 -5.61 16.50 -8.53
C ALA A 16 -5.89 15.06 -8.01
N GLU A 17 -7.16 14.69 -7.83
CA GLU A 17 -7.54 13.37 -7.32
C GLU A 17 -8.07 12.47 -8.43
N LEU A 18 -7.51 11.25 -8.52
CA LEU A 18 -8.06 10.15 -9.31
C LEU A 18 -9.06 9.38 -8.46
N LYS A 19 -10.35 9.53 -8.77
CA LYS A 19 -11.47 8.92 -8.02
C LYS A 19 -11.71 7.45 -8.34
N GLY A 20 -11.21 6.95 -9.46
CA GLY A 20 -11.41 5.56 -9.89
C GLY A 20 -11.68 5.42 -11.39
N MET A 21 -12.28 4.29 -11.76
CA MET A 21 -12.59 3.96 -13.16
C MET A 21 -14.01 4.36 -13.56
N THR A 22 -14.15 4.88 -14.77
CA THR A 22 -15.45 5.00 -15.46
C THR A 22 -16.03 3.61 -15.76
N GLN A 23 -17.24 3.55 -16.31
CA GLN A 23 -17.78 2.28 -16.79
C GLN A 23 -16.92 1.69 -17.91
N LYS A 24 -16.41 2.52 -18.84
CA LYS A 24 -15.48 2.12 -19.91
C LYS A 24 -14.23 1.44 -19.35
N GLY A 25 -13.58 2.06 -18.36
CA GLY A 25 -12.39 1.47 -17.70
C GLY A 25 -12.70 0.14 -17.00
N LYS A 26 -13.84 0.04 -16.31
CA LYS A 26 -14.28 -1.22 -15.67
C LYS A 26 -14.53 -2.33 -16.70
N ASP A 27 -15.09 -1.98 -17.85
CA ASP A 27 -15.37 -2.96 -18.93
C ASP A 27 -14.06 -3.45 -19.57
N LYS A 28 -13.04 -2.61 -19.71
CA LYS A 28 -11.69 -3.04 -20.16
C LYS A 28 -11.13 -4.14 -19.25
N VAL A 29 -11.22 -3.98 -17.95
CA VAL A 29 -10.80 -5.02 -17.01
C VAL A 29 -11.63 -6.29 -17.16
N LYS A 30 -12.96 -6.16 -17.19
CA LYS A 30 -13.89 -7.30 -17.12
C LYS A 30 -13.94 -8.10 -18.42
N THR A 31 -13.96 -7.43 -19.57
CA THR A 31 -14.24 -8.04 -20.88
C THR A 31 -12.99 -8.22 -21.73
N GLN A 32 -11.99 -7.36 -21.56
CA GLN A 32 -10.73 -7.41 -22.32
C GLN A 32 -9.56 -7.99 -21.48
N GLY A 33 -9.76 -8.22 -20.18
CA GLY A 33 -8.74 -8.75 -19.30
C GLY A 33 -7.57 -7.79 -19.05
N LEU A 34 -7.76 -6.47 -19.22
CA LEU A 34 -6.73 -5.46 -18.99
C LEU A 34 -6.54 -5.23 -17.48
N THR A 35 -5.67 -6.02 -16.87
CA THR A 35 -5.42 -6.03 -15.41
C THR A 35 -4.13 -5.33 -15.00
N ASP A 36 -3.31 -4.93 -15.97
CA ASP A 36 -2.08 -4.16 -15.77
C ASP A 36 -2.40 -2.68 -15.86
N LEU A 37 -2.48 -2.01 -14.73
CA LEU A 37 -2.92 -0.61 -14.65
C LEU A 37 -1.71 0.34 -14.75
N THR A 38 -1.79 1.30 -15.67
CA THR A 38 -0.92 2.50 -15.65
C THR A 38 -1.76 3.72 -15.34
N ILE A 39 -1.51 4.34 -14.18
CA ILE A 39 -2.20 5.55 -13.75
C ILE A 39 -1.56 6.76 -14.46
N PRO A 40 -2.36 7.65 -15.11
CA PRO A 40 -1.82 8.85 -15.72
C PRO A 40 -1.26 9.80 -14.66
N ALA A 41 -0.12 10.47 -14.97
CA ALA A 41 0.49 11.43 -14.07
C ALA A 41 -0.28 12.77 -13.99
N VAL A 42 -1.11 13.05 -15.02
CA VAL A 42 -1.89 14.28 -15.13
C VAL A 42 -3.33 13.97 -15.55
N ALA A 43 -4.27 14.76 -15.08
CA ALA A 43 -5.66 14.75 -15.54
C ALA A 43 -5.78 15.38 -16.95
N PRO A 44 -6.93 15.23 -17.65
CA PRO A 44 -7.13 15.77 -18.99
C PRO A 44 -6.93 17.29 -19.13
N ASP A 45 -7.10 18.03 -18.05
CA ASP A 45 -6.88 19.49 -17.98
C ASP A 45 -5.41 19.88 -17.68
N GLY A 46 -4.51 18.90 -17.59
CA GLY A 46 -3.09 19.09 -17.26
C GLY A 46 -2.78 19.14 -15.76
N THR A 47 -3.77 19.02 -14.88
CA THR A 47 -3.56 19.01 -13.42
C THR A 47 -2.78 17.75 -13.01
N PRO A 48 -1.64 17.86 -12.30
CA PRO A 48 -0.92 16.70 -11.77
C PRO A 48 -1.78 15.90 -10.80
N ILE A 49 -1.75 14.58 -10.92
CA ILE A 49 -2.43 13.68 -9.98
C ILE A 49 -1.55 13.51 -8.75
N THR A 50 -2.05 13.98 -7.61
CA THR A 50 -1.34 13.90 -6.31
C THR A 50 -2.03 12.97 -5.32
N ARG A 51 -3.28 12.53 -5.60
CA ARG A 51 -4.03 11.61 -4.75
C ARG A 51 -4.70 10.50 -5.57
N ILE A 52 -4.61 9.29 -5.08
CA ILE A 52 -5.50 8.18 -5.44
C ILE A 52 -6.63 8.17 -4.42
N GLY A 53 -7.86 8.32 -4.88
CA GLY A 53 -9.04 8.43 -4.01
C GLY A 53 -9.42 7.12 -3.32
N ASP A 54 -10.33 7.24 -2.34
CA ASP A 54 -10.85 6.11 -1.58
C ASP A 54 -11.57 5.12 -2.50
N ASN A 55 -11.32 3.83 -2.30
CA ASN A 55 -11.90 2.75 -3.09
C ASN A 55 -11.68 2.85 -4.61
N ALA A 56 -10.75 3.68 -5.09
CA ALA A 56 -10.58 3.99 -6.52
C ALA A 56 -10.51 2.73 -7.40
N PHE A 57 -9.83 1.70 -6.93
CA PHE A 57 -9.63 0.43 -7.63
C PHE A 57 -10.05 -0.79 -6.79
N TYR A 58 -10.84 -0.59 -5.74
CA TYR A 58 -11.30 -1.65 -4.88
C TYR A 58 -11.97 -2.79 -5.68
N ARG A 59 -11.51 -4.03 -5.46
CA ARG A 59 -12.01 -5.25 -6.13
C ARG A 59 -12.00 -5.20 -7.66
N ARG A 60 -11.04 -4.48 -8.27
CA ARG A 60 -10.93 -4.43 -9.75
C ARG A 60 -10.18 -5.61 -10.35
N GLY A 61 -9.58 -6.49 -9.53
CA GLY A 61 -8.87 -7.66 -10.02
C GLY A 61 -7.54 -7.34 -10.73
N LEU A 62 -6.99 -6.15 -10.49
CA LEU A 62 -5.72 -5.70 -11.04
C LEU A 62 -4.58 -6.60 -10.58
N THR A 63 -3.69 -6.94 -11.51
CA THR A 63 -2.53 -7.80 -11.27
C THR A 63 -1.23 -7.00 -11.11
N SER A 64 -1.17 -5.83 -11.74
CA SER A 64 -0.07 -4.89 -11.56
C SER A 64 -0.56 -3.44 -11.61
N VAL A 65 0.22 -2.52 -11.05
CA VAL A 65 -0.05 -1.09 -11.10
C VAL A 65 1.25 -0.29 -11.20
N VAL A 66 1.25 0.70 -12.11
CA VAL A 66 2.25 1.77 -12.16
C VAL A 66 1.61 3.05 -11.62
N ILE A 67 2.13 3.53 -10.49
CA ILE A 67 1.66 4.74 -9.81
C ILE A 67 2.67 5.85 -10.10
N PRO A 68 2.26 7.02 -10.64
CA PRO A 68 3.18 8.09 -10.99
C PRO A 68 3.81 8.74 -9.75
N ASP A 69 5.05 9.22 -9.89
CA ASP A 69 5.82 9.85 -8.79
C ASP A 69 5.24 11.16 -8.27
N THR A 70 4.20 11.71 -8.93
CA THR A 70 3.45 12.87 -8.46
C THR A 70 2.49 12.56 -7.31
N VAL A 71 2.16 11.27 -7.07
CA VAL A 71 1.19 10.87 -6.05
C VAL A 71 1.80 10.99 -4.66
N GLU A 72 1.14 11.77 -3.82
CA GLU A 72 1.52 12.05 -2.43
C GLU A 72 0.68 11.27 -1.41
N SER A 73 -0.54 10.86 -1.78
CA SER A 73 -1.41 10.06 -0.90
C SER A 73 -2.20 9.00 -1.64
N ILE A 74 -2.37 7.84 -0.99
CA ILE A 74 -3.20 6.72 -1.45
C ILE A 74 -4.30 6.52 -0.43
N GLY A 75 -5.55 6.70 -0.87
CA GLY A 75 -6.75 6.72 -0.05
C GLY A 75 -7.16 5.36 0.51
N TYR A 76 -8.16 5.40 1.38
CA TYR A 76 -8.74 4.24 2.05
C TYR A 76 -9.19 3.19 1.04
N ASP A 77 -8.73 1.95 1.24
CA ASP A 77 -9.08 0.76 0.42
C ASP A 77 -8.85 0.95 -1.10
N ALA A 78 -7.97 1.88 -1.49
CA ALA A 78 -7.80 2.30 -2.89
C ALA A 78 -7.46 1.14 -3.84
N PHE A 79 -6.61 0.21 -3.42
CA PHE A 79 -6.24 -1.01 -4.15
C PHE A 79 -6.62 -2.28 -3.37
N GLY A 80 -7.55 -2.17 -2.42
CA GLY A 80 -7.96 -3.31 -1.61
C GLY A 80 -8.62 -4.42 -2.45
N VAL A 81 -8.34 -5.67 -2.07
CA VAL A 81 -8.91 -6.88 -2.68
C VAL A 81 -8.70 -6.93 -4.20
N CYS A 82 -7.55 -6.48 -4.67
CA CYS A 82 -7.05 -6.73 -6.01
C CYS A 82 -6.24 -8.06 -6.06
N LYS A 83 -5.39 -8.21 -7.06
CA LYS A 83 -4.53 -9.39 -7.24
C LYS A 83 -3.07 -8.96 -7.45
N LEU A 84 -2.69 -7.82 -6.90
CA LEU A 84 -1.33 -7.29 -7.03
C LEU A 84 -0.33 -8.23 -6.40
N THR A 85 0.77 -8.51 -7.10
CA THR A 85 1.86 -9.37 -6.62
C THR A 85 3.07 -8.58 -6.15
N SER A 86 3.22 -7.36 -6.62
CA SER A 86 4.22 -6.39 -6.18
C SER A 86 3.69 -4.98 -6.34
N VAL A 87 4.27 -4.03 -5.62
CA VAL A 87 4.02 -2.60 -5.81
C VAL A 87 5.27 -1.79 -5.51
N LYS A 88 5.57 -0.85 -6.42
CA LYS A 88 6.52 0.22 -6.19
C LYS A 88 5.74 1.49 -5.86
N LEU A 89 5.96 2.01 -4.66
CA LEU A 89 5.31 3.23 -4.20
C LEU A 89 6.04 4.47 -4.71
N PRO A 90 5.32 5.57 -5.00
CA PRO A 90 5.88 6.80 -5.55
C PRO A 90 6.91 7.46 -4.61
N SER A 91 7.91 8.12 -5.18
CA SER A 91 8.92 8.86 -4.40
C SER A 91 8.38 10.09 -3.67
N ALA A 92 7.20 10.61 -4.06
CA ALA A 92 6.52 11.71 -3.38
C ALA A 92 5.54 11.23 -2.29
N LEU A 93 5.28 9.92 -2.16
CA LEU A 93 4.25 9.39 -1.27
C LEU A 93 4.57 9.67 0.20
N LYS A 94 3.59 10.20 0.91
CA LYS A 94 3.65 10.53 2.34
C LYS A 94 2.69 9.68 3.16
N ASP A 95 1.46 9.49 2.63
CA ASP A 95 0.36 8.88 3.36
C ASP A 95 -0.18 7.65 2.62
N ILE A 96 -0.25 6.54 3.35
CA ILE A 96 -0.89 5.30 2.92
C ILE A 96 -2.03 5.05 3.90
N GLU A 97 -3.26 5.32 3.46
CA GLU A 97 -4.43 5.22 4.30
C GLU A 97 -4.85 3.76 4.57
N GLY A 98 -5.79 3.59 5.50
CA GLY A 98 -6.20 2.28 5.95
C GLY A 98 -6.68 1.38 4.81
N PHE A 99 -6.33 0.09 4.89
CA PHE A 99 -6.69 -0.94 3.92
C PHE A 99 -6.18 -0.71 2.48
N ALA A 100 -5.36 0.31 2.19
CA ALA A 100 -5.00 0.72 0.83
C ALA A 100 -4.57 -0.44 -0.07
N PHE A 101 -3.83 -1.43 0.45
CA PHE A 101 -3.38 -2.64 -0.26
C PHE A 101 -3.84 -3.93 0.43
N TYR A 102 -4.93 -3.85 1.20
CA TYR A 102 -5.48 -4.97 1.94
C TYR A 102 -5.85 -6.14 1.02
N ARG A 103 -5.52 -7.37 1.46
CA ARG A 103 -5.93 -8.62 0.80
C ARG A 103 -5.61 -8.63 -0.70
N ASN A 104 -4.35 -8.46 -1.00
CA ASN A 104 -3.75 -8.71 -2.31
C ASN A 104 -2.93 -10.02 -2.26
N GLY A 105 -2.00 -10.17 -3.18
CA GLY A 105 -1.02 -11.27 -3.18
C GLY A 105 0.41 -10.70 -3.15
N LEU A 106 0.60 -9.53 -2.53
CA LEU A 106 1.89 -8.83 -2.54
C LEU A 106 2.97 -9.69 -1.88
N LYS A 107 4.01 -9.98 -2.64
CA LYS A 107 5.25 -10.61 -2.17
C LYS A 107 6.33 -9.58 -1.88
N GLU A 108 6.22 -8.41 -2.51
CA GLU A 108 7.18 -7.32 -2.40
C GLU A 108 6.47 -5.95 -2.39
N VAL A 109 6.99 -5.06 -1.55
CA VAL A 109 6.65 -3.63 -1.54
C VAL A 109 7.94 -2.82 -1.53
N THR A 110 8.11 -1.95 -2.52
CA THR A 110 9.19 -0.94 -2.53
C THR A 110 8.62 0.40 -2.10
N PHE A 111 9.05 0.90 -0.93
CA PHE A 111 8.63 2.20 -0.42
C PHE A 111 9.32 3.35 -1.15
N GLY A 112 8.63 4.50 -1.28
CA GLY A 112 9.17 5.72 -1.91
C GLY A 112 10.17 6.47 -1.04
N GLY A 113 10.12 6.25 0.29
CA GLY A 113 11.10 6.77 1.25
C GLY A 113 10.67 8.06 1.97
N LYS A 114 9.43 8.53 1.77
CA LYS A 114 8.87 9.72 2.46
C LYS A 114 7.67 9.39 3.35
N GLU A 115 7.23 8.16 3.36
CA GLU A 115 6.10 7.71 4.16
C GLU A 115 6.42 7.88 5.64
N THR A 116 5.52 8.52 6.36
CA THR A 116 5.64 8.75 7.82
C THR A 116 4.71 7.86 8.62
N LYS A 117 3.63 7.37 7.97
CA LYS A 117 2.62 6.53 8.60
C LYS A 117 2.21 5.40 7.67
N ILE A 118 2.00 4.24 8.25
CA ILE A 118 1.30 3.12 7.59
C ILE A 118 0.06 2.86 8.44
N GLU A 119 -1.09 3.24 7.90
CA GLU A 119 -2.37 3.23 8.61
C GLU A 119 -2.97 1.83 8.77
N PRO A 120 -4.09 1.68 9.52
CA PRO A 120 -4.61 0.38 9.88
C PRO A 120 -4.84 -0.55 8.69
N SER A 121 -4.33 -1.77 8.81
CA SER A 121 -4.50 -2.86 7.83
C SER A 121 -4.01 -2.56 6.41
N ALA A 122 -3.20 -1.50 6.20
CA ALA A 122 -2.82 -1.05 4.86
C ALA A 122 -2.19 -2.16 3.99
N PHE A 123 -1.39 -3.06 4.58
CA PHE A 123 -0.78 -4.21 3.89
C PHE A 123 -1.18 -5.55 4.52
N ALA A 124 -2.29 -5.60 5.26
CA ALA A 124 -2.72 -6.84 5.88
C ALA A 124 -3.20 -7.88 4.84
N LEU A 125 -3.06 -9.17 5.18
CA LEU A 125 -3.45 -10.32 4.35
C LEU A 125 -2.78 -10.30 2.96
N ASN A 126 -1.47 -10.19 2.95
CA ASN A 126 -0.63 -10.34 1.78
C ASN A 126 0.34 -11.54 1.97
N ALA A 127 1.34 -11.66 1.12
CA ALA A 127 2.34 -12.72 1.13
C ALA A 127 3.77 -12.15 1.21
N LEU A 128 3.95 -11.04 1.95
CA LEU A 128 5.24 -10.36 2.10
C LEU A 128 6.20 -11.26 2.88
N THR A 129 7.35 -11.58 2.29
CA THR A 129 8.42 -12.36 2.92
C THR A 129 9.53 -11.49 3.49
N GLU A 130 9.72 -10.31 2.91
CA GLU A 130 10.71 -9.31 3.30
C GLU A 130 10.04 -7.93 3.39
N LEU A 131 10.63 -7.05 4.21
CA LEU A 131 10.10 -5.71 4.43
C LEU A 131 11.22 -4.72 4.74
N ASN A 132 11.44 -3.77 3.82
CA ASN A 132 12.38 -2.67 3.97
C ASN A 132 11.61 -1.38 4.27
N LEU A 133 11.35 -1.11 5.54
CA LEU A 133 10.59 0.06 5.99
C LEU A 133 11.37 1.37 5.77
N PRO A 134 10.70 2.48 5.37
CA PRO A 134 11.36 3.75 5.14
C PRO A 134 11.91 4.36 6.43
N ALA A 135 13.07 5.02 6.32
CA ALA A 135 13.74 5.66 7.46
C ALA A 135 13.00 6.90 8.02
N THR A 136 11.94 7.32 7.37
CA THR A 136 11.03 8.42 7.77
C THR A 136 9.83 7.95 8.59
N LEU A 137 9.62 6.62 8.69
CA LEU A 137 8.42 6.05 9.29
C LEU A 137 8.35 6.28 10.80
N GLU A 138 7.29 6.90 11.27
CA GLU A 138 7.05 7.19 12.69
C GLU A 138 5.99 6.28 13.32
N LEU A 139 4.98 5.88 12.53
CA LEU A 139 3.86 5.08 13.00
C LEU A 139 3.66 3.82 12.16
N ILE A 140 3.62 2.68 12.84
CA ILE A 140 3.15 1.40 12.30
C ILE A 140 1.84 1.09 13.03
N ASP A 141 0.72 1.29 12.34
CA ASP A 141 -0.59 1.25 12.97
C ASP A 141 -1.18 -0.16 13.08
N THR A 142 -2.36 -0.26 13.65
CA THR A 142 -3.07 -1.50 13.96
C THR A 142 -3.18 -2.41 12.75
N SER A 143 -2.70 -3.64 12.89
CA SER A 143 -2.77 -4.68 11.86
C SER A 143 -2.10 -4.32 10.52
N SER A 144 -1.25 -3.30 10.44
CA SER A 144 -0.68 -2.81 9.15
C SER A 144 -0.09 -3.92 8.29
N PHE A 145 0.61 -4.87 8.92
CA PHE A 145 1.23 -6.04 8.26
C PHE A 145 0.70 -7.37 8.81
N TYR A 146 -0.54 -7.35 9.36
CA TYR A 146 -1.19 -8.55 9.89
C TYR A 146 -1.30 -9.63 8.82
N LYS A 147 -0.95 -10.86 9.19
CA LYS A 147 -1.07 -12.05 8.34
C LYS A 147 -0.36 -11.87 6.98
N ASN A 148 0.96 -11.79 7.08
CA ASN A 148 1.92 -11.91 6.00
C ASN A 148 2.86 -13.11 6.27
N GLU A 149 3.95 -13.23 5.52
CA GLU A 149 4.91 -14.34 5.61
C GLU A 149 6.30 -13.87 6.08
N LEU A 150 6.37 -12.71 6.76
CA LEU A 150 7.62 -12.10 7.21
C LEU A 150 8.36 -13.01 8.20
N THR A 151 9.64 -13.25 7.94
CA THR A 151 10.52 -14.02 8.83
C THR A 151 11.39 -13.12 9.71
N ALA A 152 11.60 -11.89 9.29
CA ALA A 152 12.31 -10.85 10.01
C ALA A 152 11.76 -9.47 9.64
N VAL A 153 11.97 -8.49 10.51
CA VAL A 153 11.72 -7.08 10.23
C VAL A 153 12.73 -6.21 10.98
N LYS A 154 13.30 -5.23 10.28
CA LYS A 154 14.12 -4.20 10.90
C LYS A 154 13.26 -2.96 11.13
N ILE A 155 13.06 -2.60 12.40
CA ILE A 155 12.31 -1.40 12.77
C ILE A 155 13.21 -0.17 12.64
N PRO A 156 12.85 0.85 11.83
CA PRO A 156 13.64 2.08 11.71
C PRO A 156 13.73 2.86 13.03
N ALA A 157 14.86 3.56 13.21
CA ALA A 157 15.08 4.40 14.39
C ALA A 157 14.18 5.65 14.46
N SER A 158 13.41 5.94 13.41
CA SER A 158 12.39 6.98 13.36
C SER A 158 11.07 6.57 14.02
N VAL A 159 10.81 5.26 14.12
CA VAL A 159 9.53 4.73 14.63
C VAL A 159 9.34 5.08 16.09
N LYS A 160 8.19 5.69 16.41
CA LYS A 160 7.75 6.08 17.75
C LYS A 160 6.70 5.14 18.30
N LYS A 161 5.87 4.56 17.42
CA LYS A 161 4.71 3.80 17.85
C LYS A 161 4.46 2.58 16.97
N ILE A 162 4.24 1.42 17.63
CA ILE A 162 3.84 0.16 17.00
C ILE A 162 2.56 -0.32 17.68
N ASN A 163 1.46 -0.32 16.96
CA ASN A 163 0.14 -0.59 17.47
C ASN A 163 -0.22 -2.09 17.48
N MET A 164 -1.44 -2.36 17.93
CA MET A 164 -1.98 -3.71 18.15
C MET A 164 -1.98 -4.51 16.83
N TYR A 165 -1.48 -5.74 16.89
CA TYR A 165 -1.46 -6.71 15.79
C TYR A 165 -0.64 -6.27 14.56
N ALA A 166 0.19 -5.23 14.67
CA ALA A 166 0.93 -4.66 13.54
C ALA A 166 1.65 -5.74 12.71
N PHE A 167 2.27 -6.72 13.35
CA PHE A 167 2.99 -7.84 12.72
C PHE A 167 2.46 -9.23 13.14
N LEU A 168 1.30 -9.29 13.80
CA LEU A 168 0.72 -10.56 14.23
C LEU A 168 0.38 -11.44 13.01
N LYS A 169 0.46 -12.77 13.16
CA LYS A 169 0.29 -13.76 12.08
C LYS A 169 1.37 -13.64 10.99
N ASN A 170 2.61 -13.47 11.43
CA ASN A 170 3.84 -13.59 10.65
C ASN A 170 4.73 -14.71 11.23
N ASN A 171 5.91 -14.89 10.63
CA ASN A 171 6.87 -15.94 11.04
C ASN A 171 8.10 -15.35 11.76
N ILE A 172 8.00 -14.14 12.29
CA ILE A 172 9.10 -13.42 12.95
C ILE A 172 9.47 -14.10 14.26
N LYS A 173 10.72 -14.56 14.39
CA LYS A 173 11.21 -15.24 15.59
C LYS A 173 11.78 -14.28 16.61
N GLU A 174 12.49 -13.26 16.13
CA GLU A 174 13.08 -12.22 16.96
C GLU A 174 12.98 -10.86 16.29
N VAL A 175 12.93 -9.80 17.07
CA VAL A 175 12.93 -8.42 16.59
C VAL A 175 13.65 -7.51 17.59
N GLU A 176 14.51 -6.64 17.08
CA GLU A 176 15.09 -5.54 17.82
C GLU A 176 14.18 -4.32 17.78
N ILE A 177 13.82 -3.79 18.95
CA ILE A 177 12.99 -2.58 19.06
C ILE A 177 13.91 -1.40 19.39
N PRO A 178 14.01 -0.40 18.49
CA PRO A 178 14.82 0.78 18.74
C PRO A 178 14.37 1.54 20.01
N LYS A 179 15.32 2.19 20.69
CA LYS A 179 15.03 3.04 21.87
C LYS A 179 14.09 4.21 21.57
N SER A 180 13.94 4.57 20.30
CA SER A 180 13.00 5.59 19.82
C SER A 180 11.53 5.19 19.94
N VAL A 181 11.22 3.90 20.08
CA VAL A 181 9.85 3.41 20.20
C VAL A 181 9.31 3.69 21.59
N GLU A 182 8.44 4.68 21.68
CA GLU A 182 7.81 5.15 22.91
C GLU A 182 6.61 4.27 23.31
N PHE A 183 5.95 3.68 22.32
CA PHE A 183 4.81 2.79 22.53
C PHE A 183 4.93 1.52 21.67
N LEU A 184 4.96 0.38 22.32
CA LEU A 184 4.86 -0.95 21.71
C LEU A 184 3.69 -1.69 22.33
N HIS A 185 2.66 -1.97 21.51
CA HIS A 185 1.53 -2.76 21.99
C HIS A 185 1.94 -4.22 22.26
N ALA A 186 1.48 -4.80 23.38
CA ALA A 186 1.85 -6.15 23.80
C ALA A 186 1.56 -7.25 22.75
N ASN A 187 0.54 -7.05 21.94
CA ASN A 187 0.13 -7.97 20.87
C ASN A 187 0.57 -7.50 19.47
N ALA A 188 1.63 -6.70 19.37
CA ALA A 188 2.13 -6.24 18.06
C ALA A 188 2.72 -7.39 17.22
N PHE A 189 3.31 -8.38 17.89
CA PHE A 189 3.94 -9.57 17.31
C PHE A 189 3.27 -10.86 17.82
N GLU A 190 3.72 -12.02 17.32
CA GLU A 190 3.33 -13.32 17.88
C GLU A 190 3.80 -13.45 19.34
N PRO A 191 3.05 -14.18 20.19
CA PRO A 191 3.41 -14.36 21.59
C PRO A 191 4.78 -15.03 21.82
N ASN A 192 5.28 -15.78 20.83
CA ASN A 192 6.57 -16.47 20.86
C ASN A 192 7.69 -15.72 20.12
N THR A 193 7.45 -14.49 19.68
CA THR A 193 8.50 -13.62 19.13
C THR A 193 9.38 -13.09 20.26
N GLU A 194 10.70 -13.30 20.16
CA GLU A 194 11.66 -12.71 21.09
C GLU A 194 11.82 -11.22 20.78
N VAL A 195 11.34 -10.36 21.69
CA VAL A 195 11.42 -8.90 21.57
C VAL A 195 12.60 -8.38 22.37
N LYS A 196 13.65 -7.91 21.68
CA LYS A 196 14.86 -7.30 22.25
C LYS A 196 14.69 -5.77 22.26
N LYS A 197 15.07 -5.13 23.39
CA LYS A 197 15.02 -3.67 23.59
C LYS A 197 16.41 -3.09 23.82
#